data_f8935fd3839beada18bc0ba26dc289a6
#
_entry.id   f8935fd3839beada18bc0ba26dc289a6
#
_cell.length_a   1.000
_cell.length_b   1.000
_cell.length_c   1.000
_cell.angle_alpha   90.00
_cell.angle_beta   90.00
_cell.angle_gamma   90.00
#
_symmetry.space_group_name_H-M   'P 1'
#
loop_
_entity.id
_entity.type
_entity.pdbx_description
1 polymer ?
#
loop_
_entity_poly.entity_id
_entity_poly.type
_entity_poly.pdbx_seq_one_letter_code
_entity_poly.pdbx_strand_id
1 'polypeptide(L)'
;MINQIITNIKQDLSQILTPAQMEALSQTLNKHLTMLAGDKTVVEDAKHDMLPLFIAAKRVEGCSEKSLRYYESTIRNMLEDINKPECQISTEDLRGYLDTYQRRGTVSKVTLDNVRRILSSFFAWLEDEDYIVKSPVRRIHKVKTGKTVKETYSDESLELMRDHCDNTRDLAMIDLLSSTGIRVGELVKLNRSDLDFENRECIVFGKGNKQRKVYFLSLIHI
;
A
#
# COMPACT_ATOMS: atom_id res chain seq x y z
N MET A 1 17.71 -27.64 8.49
CA MET A 1 18.81 -26.99 7.74
C MET A 1 20.09 -26.89 8.57
N ILE A 2 20.11 -26.21 9.74
CA ILE A 2 21.32 -26.05 10.59
C ILE A 2 21.93 -27.39 11.03
N ASN A 3 21.11 -28.33 11.53
CA ASN A 3 21.58 -29.66 11.92
C ASN A 3 22.22 -30.43 10.76
N GLN A 4 21.74 -30.24 9.53
CA GLN A 4 22.34 -30.86 8.34
C GLN A 4 23.70 -30.26 8.01
N ILE A 5 23.83 -28.92 8.16
CA ILE A 5 25.13 -28.23 7.98
C ILE A 5 26.14 -28.68 9.02
N ILE A 6 25.73 -28.77 10.29
CA ILE A 6 26.60 -29.30 11.37
C ILE A 6 27.07 -30.73 11.07
N THR A 7 26.16 -31.58 10.59
CA THR A 7 26.49 -32.98 10.25
C THR A 7 27.47 -33.02 9.08
N ASN A 8 27.26 -32.24 8.03
CA ASN A 8 28.16 -32.18 6.89
C ASN A 8 29.55 -31.67 7.28
N ILE A 9 29.65 -30.57 8.06
CA ILE A 9 30.92 -30.04 8.56
C ILE A 9 31.67 -31.12 9.42
N LYS A 10 30.94 -31.85 10.25
CA LYS A 10 31.54 -32.93 11.05
C LYS A 10 32.05 -34.07 10.18
N GLN A 11 31.32 -34.41 9.14
CA GLN A 11 31.69 -35.47 8.21
C GLN A 11 32.94 -35.08 7.39
N ASP A 12 33.00 -33.86 6.90
CA ASP A 12 34.13 -33.35 6.11
C ASP A 12 35.43 -33.28 6.93
N LEU A 13 35.32 -32.96 8.23
CA LEU A 13 36.46 -32.79 9.12
C LEU A 13 36.83 -34.09 9.89
N SER A 14 36.05 -35.14 9.77
CA SER A 14 36.24 -36.39 10.52
C SER A 14 37.56 -37.10 10.24
N GLN A 15 38.14 -36.88 9.05
CA GLN A 15 39.44 -37.49 8.68
C GLN A 15 40.65 -36.59 9.03
N ILE A 16 40.42 -35.33 9.45
CA ILE A 16 41.46 -34.33 9.65
C ILE A 16 41.66 -34.05 11.15
N LEU A 17 40.60 -34.15 11.95
CA LEU A 17 40.60 -33.79 13.36
C LEU A 17 40.68 -35.02 14.27
N THR A 18 41.40 -34.89 15.38
CA THR A 18 41.40 -35.88 16.44
C THR A 18 40.05 -35.94 17.15
N PRO A 19 39.69 -37.07 17.83
CA PRO A 19 38.42 -37.19 18.54
C PRO A 19 38.15 -36.06 19.54
N ALA A 20 39.18 -35.61 20.28
CA ALA A 20 39.07 -34.51 21.23
C ALA A 20 38.80 -33.14 20.54
N GLN A 21 39.43 -32.89 19.38
CA GLN A 21 39.20 -31.70 18.58
C GLN A 21 37.80 -31.70 17.93
N MET A 22 37.30 -32.89 17.55
CA MET A 22 35.97 -33.04 17.00
C MET A 22 34.89 -32.78 18.04
N GLU A 23 35.12 -33.16 19.30
CA GLU A 23 34.21 -32.86 20.40
C GLU A 23 34.18 -31.34 20.73
N ALA A 24 35.34 -30.69 20.78
CA ALA A 24 35.46 -29.25 20.96
C ALA A 24 34.79 -28.47 19.82
N LEU A 25 34.99 -28.90 18.57
CA LEU A 25 34.31 -28.35 17.40
C LEU A 25 32.78 -28.49 17.52
N SER A 26 32.32 -29.69 17.93
CA SER A 26 30.90 -29.98 18.13
C SER A 26 30.27 -29.07 19.18
N GLN A 27 30.93 -28.86 20.31
CA GLN A 27 30.48 -27.98 21.38
C GLN A 27 30.45 -26.50 20.90
N THR A 28 31.46 -26.07 20.16
CA THR A 28 31.56 -24.71 19.65
C THR A 28 30.48 -24.42 18.59
N LEU A 29 30.31 -25.35 17.63
CA LEU A 29 29.26 -25.22 16.61
C LEU A 29 27.88 -25.23 17.24
N ASN A 30 27.60 -26.12 18.17
CA ASN A 30 26.33 -26.14 18.88
C ASN A 30 26.11 -24.85 19.68
N LYS A 31 27.12 -24.31 20.39
CA LYS A 31 27.02 -23.08 21.14
C LYS A 31 26.72 -21.88 20.25
N HIS A 32 27.44 -21.70 19.15
CA HIS A 32 27.29 -20.52 18.31
C HIS A 32 26.13 -20.64 17.32
N LEU A 33 25.85 -21.82 16.79
CA LEU A 33 24.72 -21.99 15.86
C LEU A 33 23.38 -22.15 16.58
N THR A 34 23.37 -22.60 17.85
CA THR A 34 22.18 -22.55 18.70
C THR A 34 21.92 -21.15 19.20
N MET A 35 22.94 -20.30 19.42
CA MET A 35 22.76 -18.88 19.67
C MET A 35 22.19 -18.15 18.42
N LEU A 36 22.69 -18.45 17.23
CA LEU A 36 22.12 -17.95 15.97
C LEU A 36 20.72 -18.53 15.67
N ALA A 37 20.41 -19.71 16.18
CA ALA A 37 19.06 -20.29 16.14
C ALA A 37 18.20 -19.82 17.30
N GLY A 38 18.80 -19.42 18.41
CA GLY A 38 18.14 -18.95 19.63
C GLY A 38 17.69 -17.49 19.54
N ASP A 39 18.31 -16.66 18.68
CA ASP A 39 17.74 -15.35 18.27
C ASP A 39 16.59 -15.51 17.26
N LYS A 40 16.43 -16.67 16.69
CA LYS A 40 15.16 -17.16 16.17
C LYS A 40 14.51 -18.03 17.24
N THR A 41 14.24 -17.52 18.41
CA THR A 41 13.17 -18.06 19.23
C THR A 41 11.96 -18.12 18.31
N VAL A 42 11.71 -19.34 17.87
CA VAL A 42 10.40 -19.80 17.49
C VAL A 42 9.47 -19.25 18.58
N VAL A 43 8.85 -18.14 18.29
CA VAL A 43 7.58 -17.78 18.90
C VAL A 43 6.60 -18.71 18.21
N GLU A 44 6.66 -20.00 18.62
CA GLU A 44 5.54 -20.89 18.48
C GLU A 44 4.41 -20.24 19.29
N ASP A 45 3.30 -19.99 18.59
CA ASP A 45 1.99 -19.65 19.13
C ASP A 45 1.74 -18.27 19.80
N ALA A 46 2.38 -17.21 19.34
CA ALA A 46 1.67 -15.95 19.26
C ALA A 46 1.51 -15.61 17.78
N LYS A 47 0.30 -15.65 17.23
CA LYS A 47 -0.06 -14.94 16.00
C LYS A 47 0.25 -13.47 16.26
N HIS A 48 1.49 -13.06 16.09
CA HIS A 48 1.82 -11.65 16.06
C HIS A 48 1.22 -11.14 14.76
N ASP A 49 0.03 -10.59 14.88
CA ASP A 49 -0.62 -9.86 13.80
C ASP A 49 0.27 -8.64 13.50
N MET A 50 1.11 -8.73 12.46
CA MET A 50 2.02 -7.66 12.05
C MET A 50 1.28 -6.49 11.41
N LEU A 51 0.02 -6.70 10.99
CA LEU A 51 -0.79 -5.69 10.34
C LEU A 51 -1.03 -4.44 11.22
N PRO A 52 -1.41 -4.53 12.51
CA PRO A 52 -1.55 -3.36 13.37
C PRO A 52 -0.25 -2.56 13.53
N LEU A 53 0.90 -3.24 13.61
CA LEU A 53 2.21 -2.59 13.71
C LEU A 53 2.55 -1.82 12.43
N PHE A 54 2.33 -2.44 11.27
CA PHE A 54 2.47 -1.78 9.98
C PHE A 54 1.57 -0.55 9.86
N ILE A 55 0.30 -0.66 10.23
CA ILE A 55 -0.65 0.46 10.20
C ILE A 55 -0.21 1.60 11.13
N ALA A 56 0.31 1.26 12.32
CA ALA A 56 0.86 2.26 13.25
C ALA A 56 2.09 2.97 12.64
N ALA A 57 3.01 2.23 12.04
CA ALA A 57 4.17 2.80 11.34
C ALA A 57 3.74 3.75 10.22
N LYS A 58 2.78 3.34 9.37
CA LYS A 58 2.26 4.19 8.29
C LYS A 58 1.51 5.42 8.78
N ARG A 59 0.90 5.36 9.97
CA ARG A 59 0.28 6.53 10.61
C ARG A 59 1.33 7.54 11.02
N VAL A 60 2.43 7.08 11.63
CA VAL A 60 3.57 7.95 12.01
C VAL A 60 4.22 8.58 10.77
N GLU A 61 4.29 7.86 9.64
CA GLU A 61 4.74 8.39 8.35
C GLU A 61 3.80 9.46 7.74
N GLY A 62 2.65 9.74 8.37
CA GLY A 62 1.70 10.76 7.92
C GLY A 62 0.69 10.29 6.88
N CYS A 63 0.45 9.00 6.75
CA CYS A 63 -0.61 8.48 5.90
C CYS A 63 -1.99 8.91 6.40
N SER A 64 -2.89 9.29 5.47
CA SER A 64 -4.26 9.65 5.82
C SER A 64 -5.05 8.43 6.32
N GLU A 65 -6.00 8.65 7.25
CA GLU A 65 -6.86 7.57 7.78
C GLU A 65 -7.61 6.80 6.67
N LYS A 66 -8.01 7.50 5.59
CA LYS A 66 -8.61 6.84 4.42
C LYS A 66 -7.64 5.88 3.74
N SER A 67 -6.37 6.25 3.63
CA SER A 67 -5.33 5.38 3.06
C SER A 67 -5.01 4.21 3.98
N LEU A 68 -4.95 4.44 5.30
CA LEU A 68 -4.71 3.40 6.30
C LEU A 68 -5.80 2.34 6.28
N ARG A 69 -7.08 2.73 6.24
CA ARG A 69 -8.21 1.78 6.12
C ARG A 69 -8.11 0.95 4.84
N TYR A 70 -7.71 1.57 3.73
CA TYR A 70 -7.55 0.86 2.47
C TYR A 70 -6.36 -0.12 2.51
N TYR A 71 -5.26 0.24 3.16
CA TYR A 71 -4.12 -0.66 3.39
C TYR A 71 -4.56 -1.84 4.26
N GLU A 72 -5.17 -1.55 5.41
CA GLU A 72 -5.63 -2.55 6.35
C GLU A 72 -6.59 -3.56 5.71
N SER A 73 -7.66 -3.08 5.05
CA SER A 73 -8.62 -3.97 4.39
C SER A 73 -7.99 -4.82 3.29
N THR A 74 -7.08 -4.24 2.50
CA THR A 74 -6.42 -4.97 1.41
C THR A 74 -5.50 -6.07 1.93
N ILE A 75 -4.70 -5.77 2.96
CA ILE A 75 -3.77 -6.74 3.56
C ILE A 75 -4.54 -7.82 4.31
N ARG A 76 -5.57 -7.45 5.09
CA ARG A 76 -6.42 -8.40 5.81
C ARG A 76 -7.08 -9.40 4.87
N ASN A 77 -7.68 -8.95 3.78
CA ASN A 77 -8.27 -9.83 2.76
C ASN A 77 -7.24 -10.80 2.17
N MET A 78 -6.01 -10.34 1.94
CA MET A 78 -4.94 -11.21 1.44
C MET A 78 -4.53 -12.26 2.48
N LEU A 79 -4.40 -11.88 3.75
CA LEU A 79 -4.06 -12.80 4.84
C LEU A 79 -5.15 -13.86 5.07
N GLU A 80 -6.40 -13.46 5.00
CA GLU A 80 -7.56 -14.38 5.10
C GLU A 80 -7.61 -15.37 3.93
N ASP A 81 -7.41 -14.89 2.69
CA ASP A 81 -7.44 -15.75 1.49
C ASP A 81 -6.26 -16.73 1.45
N ILE A 82 -5.05 -16.32 1.84
CA ILE A 82 -3.84 -17.17 1.84
C ILE A 82 -3.81 -18.08 3.07
N ASN A 83 -4.34 -17.63 4.20
CA ASN A 83 -4.39 -18.33 5.48
C ASN A 83 -3.03 -18.93 5.91
N LYS A 84 -1.97 -18.12 5.80
CA LYS A 84 -0.60 -18.45 6.25
C LYS A 84 -0.07 -17.30 7.12
N PRO A 85 0.85 -17.59 8.07
CA PRO A 85 1.58 -16.54 8.77
C PRO A 85 2.31 -15.62 7.78
N GLU A 86 2.35 -14.33 8.06
CA GLU A 86 2.91 -13.29 7.18
C GLU A 86 4.35 -13.61 6.75
N CYS A 87 5.16 -14.10 7.69
CA CYS A 87 6.57 -14.44 7.45
C CYS A 87 6.77 -15.69 6.58
N GLN A 88 5.73 -16.50 6.37
CA GLN A 88 5.77 -17.72 5.57
C GLN A 88 5.16 -17.57 4.17
N ILE A 89 4.60 -16.40 3.87
CA ILE A 89 3.99 -16.13 2.57
C ILE A 89 5.07 -16.05 1.51
N SER A 90 4.95 -16.89 0.48
CA SER A 90 5.87 -16.96 -0.65
C SER A 90 5.41 -16.07 -1.83
N THR A 91 6.32 -15.88 -2.79
CA THR A 91 5.97 -15.21 -4.06
C THR A 91 4.88 -15.94 -4.82
N GLU A 92 4.84 -17.28 -4.77
CA GLU A 92 3.82 -18.08 -5.46
C GLU A 92 2.45 -17.94 -4.80
N ASP A 93 2.38 -17.86 -3.46
CA ASP A 93 1.13 -17.60 -2.75
C ASP A 93 0.53 -16.24 -3.18
N LEU A 94 1.36 -15.21 -3.28
CA LEU A 94 0.92 -13.89 -3.71
C LEU A 94 0.51 -13.83 -5.18
N ARG A 95 1.19 -14.58 -6.06
CA ARG A 95 0.77 -14.70 -7.46
C ARG A 95 -0.58 -15.41 -7.58
N GLY A 96 -0.76 -16.51 -6.84
CA GLY A 96 -2.03 -17.22 -6.78
C GLY A 96 -3.18 -16.34 -6.27
N TYR A 97 -2.93 -15.58 -5.19
CA TYR A 97 -3.90 -14.60 -4.67
C TYR A 97 -4.27 -13.54 -5.71
N LEU A 98 -3.29 -12.90 -6.36
CA LEU A 98 -3.55 -11.86 -7.36
C LEU A 98 -4.26 -12.40 -8.61
N ASP A 99 -3.94 -13.61 -9.05
CA ASP A 99 -4.64 -14.27 -10.15
C ASP A 99 -6.10 -14.56 -9.79
N THR A 100 -6.35 -15.12 -8.61
CA THR A 100 -7.71 -15.37 -8.10
C THR A 100 -8.48 -14.07 -7.95
N TYR A 101 -7.85 -13.03 -7.40
CA TYR A 101 -8.44 -11.71 -7.24
C TYR A 101 -8.85 -11.10 -8.59
N GLN A 102 -8.03 -11.27 -9.62
CA GLN A 102 -8.34 -10.80 -10.98
C GLN A 102 -9.48 -11.59 -11.61
N ARG A 103 -9.54 -12.91 -11.40
CA ARG A 103 -10.59 -13.80 -11.97
C ARG A 103 -11.98 -13.59 -11.37
N ARG A 104 -12.11 -12.95 -10.23
CA ARG A 104 -13.41 -12.56 -9.65
C ARG A 104 -14.20 -11.60 -10.57
N GLY A 105 -13.65 -11.21 -11.72
CA GLY A 105 -14.33 -10.66 -12.90
C GLY A 105 -14.70 -9.17 -12.85
N THR A 106 -14.66 -8.53 -11.68
CA THR A 106 -15.06 -7.12 -11.48
C THR A 106 -13.89 -6.17 -11.32
N VAL A 107 -12.65 -6.69 -11.31
CA VAL A 107 -11.46 -5.94 -10.91
C VAL A 107 -10.70 -5.42 -12.11
N SER A 108 -10.53 -4.10 -12.20
CA SER A 108 -9.70 -3.47 -13.23
C SER A 108 -8.21 -3.78 -13.02
N LYS A 109 -7.42 -3.78 -14.10
CA LYS A 109 -5.95 -3.92 -14.01
C LYS A 109 -5.31 -2.82 -13.14
N VAL A 110 -5.91 -1.62 -13.10
CA VAL A 110 -5.46 -0.52 -12.23
C VAL A 110 -5.68 -0.87 -10.77
N THR A 111 -6.83 -1.42 -10.42
CA THR A 111 -7.15 -1.88 -9.06
C THR A 111 -6.20 -3.01 -8.64
N LEU A 112 -5.94 -3.97 -9.52
CA LEU A 112 -4.99 -5.06 -9.27
C LEU A 112 -3.57 -4.52 -8.99
N ASP A 113 -3.08 -3.54 -9.77
CA ASP A 113 -1.77 -2.92 -9.52
C ASP A 113 -1.76 -2.13 -8.20
N ASN A 114 -2.87 -1.50 -7.80
CA ASN A 114 -2.96 -0.85 -6.51
C ASN A 114 -2.87 -1.86 -5.36
N VAL A 115 -3.56 -2.99 -5.44
CA VAL A 115 -3.43 -4.10 -4.47
C VAL A 115 -1.97 -4.55 -4.39
N ARG A 116 -1.34 -4.87 -5.54
CA ARG A 116 0.08 -5.25 -5.58
C ARG A 116 1.00 -4.22 -4.90
N ARG A 117 0.75 -2.91 -5.11
CA ARG A 117 1.54 -1.83 -4.51
C ARG A 117 1.38 -1.78 -2.98
N ILE A 118 0.18 -2.01 -2.48
CA ILE A 118 -0.09 -2.08 -1.04
C ILE A 118 0.65 -3.28 -0.43
N LEU A 119 0.53 -4.45 -1.05
CA LEU A 119 1.25 -5.64 -0.61
C LEU A 119 2.77 -5.44 -0.67
N SER A 120 3.27 -4.75 -1.71
CA SER A 120 4.70 -4.39 -1.80
C SER A 120 5.14 -3.49 -0.66
N SER A 121 4.31 -2.53 -0.25
CA SER A 121 4.62 -1.66 0.90
C SER A 121 4.64 -2.43 2.22
N PHE A 122 3.72 -3.37 2.42
CA PHE A 122 3.66 -4.20 3.62
C PHE A 122 4.87 -5.12 3.74
N PHE A 123 5.16 -5.89 2.70
CA PHE A 123 6.27 -6.83 2.72
C PHE A 123 7.65 -6.15 2.65
N ALA A 124 7.75 -4.94 2.10
CA ALA A 124 8.97 -4.15 2.20
C ALA A 124 9.20 -3.68 3.65
N TRP A 125 8.15 -3.23 4.34
CA TRP A 125 8.23 -2.89 5.75
C TRP A 125 8.62 -4.11 6.62
N LEU A 126 8.07 -5.30 6.36
CA LEU A 126 8.49 -6.53 7.06
C LEU A 126 9.97 -6.88 6.80
N GLU A 127 10.49 -6.59 5.59
CA GLU A 127 11.92 -6.77 5.25
C GLU A 127 12.77 -5.72 5.98
N ASP A 128 12.34 -4.45 6.02
CA ASP A 128 13.04 -3.33 6.66
C ASP A 128 13.12 -3.48 8.19
N GLU A 129 12.11 -4.13 8.81
CA GLU A 129 12.05 -4.42 10.26
C GLU A 129 12.63 -5.82 10.60
N ASP A 130 13.32 -6.47 9.67
CA ASP A 130 13.97 -7.78 9.84
C ASP A 130 13.02 -8.95 10.20
N TYR A 131 11.68 -8.80 10.03
CA TYR A 131 10.73 -9.88 10.22
C TYR A 131 10.84 -10.96 9.13
N ILE A 132 11.25 -10.56 7.92
CA ILE A 132 11.53 -11.45 6.80
C ILE A 132 12.86 -11.09 6.14
N VAL A 133 13.55 -12.09 5.61
CA VAL A 133 14.86 -11.89 4.95
C VAL A 133 14.71 -11.16 3.62
N LYS A 134 13.59 -11.36 2.91
CA LYS A 134 13.36 -10.78 1.58
C LYS A 134 11.87 -10.73 1.25
N SER A 135 11.43 -9.58 0.77
CA SER A 135 10.05 -9.37 0.34
C SER A 135 9.65 -10.30 -0.81
N PRO A 136 8.58 -11.11 -0.65
CA PRO A 136 8.09 -12.01 -1.69
C PRO A 136 7.47 -11.25 -2.88
N VAL A 137 7.05 -9.99 -2.70
CA VAL A 137 6.47 -9.15 -3.78
C VAL A 137 7.54 -8.65 -4.75
N ARG A 138 8.81 -8.66 -4.38
CA ARG A 138 9.91 -8.09 -5.19
C ARG A 138 10.01 -8.67 -6.61
N ARG A 139 9.56 -9.92 -6.80
CA ARG A 139 9.51 -10.62 -8.10
C ARG A 139 8.19 -10.44 -8.84
N ILE A 140 7.24 -9.68 -8.28
CA ILE A 140 5.95 -9.41 -8.91
C ILE A 140 5.99 -8.00 -9.51
N HIS A 141 6.13 -7.96 -10.83
CA HIS A 141 6.27 -6.70 -11.56
C HIS A 141 4.94 -5.96 -11.68
N LYS A 142 5.03 -4.69 -12.02
CA LYS A 142 3.88 -3.81 -12.26
C LYS A 142 2.95 -4.41 -13.32
N VAL A 143 1.66 -4.38 -13.03
CA VAL A 143 0.62 -4.79 -13.99
C VAL A 143 0.55 -3.77 -15.14
N LYS A 144 0.67 -4.25 -16.38
CA LYS A 144 0.55 -3.40 -17.57
C LYS A 144 -0.91 -2.94 -17.73
N THR A 145 -1.13 -1.63 -17.61
CA THR A 145 -2.42 -0.99 -17.82
C THR A 145 -2.37 -0.17 -19.10
N GLY A 146 -3.39 -0.27 -19.95
CA GLY A 146 -3.56 0.63 -21.09
C GLY A 146 -3.82 2.07 -20.60
N LYS A 147 -3.37 3.04 -21.38
CA LYS A 147 -3.80 4.43 -21.21
C LYS A 147 -5.06 4.63 -22.05
N THR A 148 -6.17 4.92 -21.40
CA THR A 148 -7.41 5.34 -22.07
C THR A 148 -7.57 6.85 -21.87
N VAL A 149 -7.89 7.54 -22.95
CA VAL A 149 -8.35 8.93 -22.87
C VAL A 149 -9.76 8.89 -22.29
N LYS A 150 -10.00 9.62 -21.23
CA LYS A 150 -11.35 9.76 -20.69
C LYS A 150 -12.06 10.86 -21.48
N GLU A 151 -13.30 10.59 -21.85
CA GLU A 151 -14.15 11.61 -22.42
C GLU A 151 -14.41 12.71 -21.41
N THR A 152 -14.41 13.93 -21.88
CA THR A 152 -14.75 15.15 -21.13
C THR A 152 -16.06 15.71 -21.65
N TYR A 153 -16.75 16.51 -20.86
CA TYR A 153 -17.92 17.22 -21.32
C TYR A 153 -17.53 18.21 -22.43
N SER A 154 -18.33 18.28 -23.50
CA SER A 154 -18.20 19.34 -24.50
C SER A 154 -18.81 20.65 -23.95
N ASP A 155 -18.48 21.77 -24.61
CA ASP A 155 -19.02 23.07 -24.22
C ASP A 155 -20.54 23.08 -24.32
N GLU A 156 -21.13 22.45 -25.37
CA GLU A 156 -22.57 22.31 -25.53
C GLU A 156 -23.20 21.50 -24.40
N SER A 157 -22.51 20.44 -23.95
CA SER A 157 -22.98 19.63 -22.81
C SER A 157 -22.98 20.42 -21.51
N LEU A 158 -21.98 21.30 -21.31
CA LEU A 158 -21.91 22.16 -20.14
C LEU A 158 -23.03 23.24 -20.17
N GLU A 159 -23.29 23.83 -21.32
CA GLU A 159 -24.40 24.78 -21.47
C GLU A 159 -25.76 24.09 -21.21
N LEU A 160 -25.95 22.89 -21.77
CA LEU A 160 -27.17 22.14 -21.52
C LEU A 160 -27.37 21.83 -20.01
N MET A 161 -26.27 21.50 -19.29
CA MET A 161 -26.32 21.32 -17.84
C MET A 161 -26.68 22.57 -17.09
N ARG A 162 -26.21 23.77 -17.52
CA ARG A 162 -26.56 25.08 -16.95
C ARG A 162 -28.02 25.40 -17.17
N ASP A 163 -28.51 25.22 -18.41
CA ASP A 163 -29.89 25.53 -18.79
C ASP A 163 -30.93 24.67 -18.04
N HIS A 164 -30.54 23.48 -17.61
CA HIS A 164 -31.42 22.57 -16.88
C HIS A 164 -31.21 22.62 -15.36
N CYS A 165 -30.49 23.63 -14.85
CA CYS A 165 -30.36 23.85 -13.41
C CYS A 165 -31.58 24.55 -12.84
N ASP A 166 -32.36 23.85 -12.01
CA ASP A 166 -33.56 24.39 -11.37
C ASP A 166 -33.25 25.35 -10.19
N ASN A 167 -32.00 25.34 -9.72
CA ASN A 167 -31.62 26.19 -8.59
C ASN A 167 -30.24 26.83 -8.76
N THR A 168 -30.09 28.01 -8.19
CA THR A 168 -28.87 28.83 -8.24
C THR A 168 -27.63 28.12 -7.64
N ARG A 169 -27.83 27.30 -6.60
CA ARG A 169 -26.72 26.56 -5.95
C ARG A 169 -26.06 25.61 -6.90
N ASP A 170 -26.86 24.83 -7.64
CA ASP A 170 -26.32 23.80 -8.55
C ASP A 170 -25.68 24.47 -9.75
N LEU A 171 -26.25 25.56 -10.26
CA LEU A 171 -25.62 26.38 -11.30
C LEU A 171 -24.25 26.89 -10.84
N ALA A 172 -24.17 27.49 -9.65
CA ALA A 172 -22.91 27.98 -9.09
C ALA A 172 -21.86 26.88 -8.91
N MET A 173 -22.28 25.63 -8.53
CA MET A 173 -21.38 24.50 -8.44
C MET A 173 -20.83 24.06 -9.80
N ILE A 174 -21.67 24.01 -10.84
CA ILE A 174 -21.26 23.68 -12.21
C ILE A 174 -20.24 24.72 -12.70
N ASP A 175 -20.53 26.01 -12.52
CA ASP A 175 -19.65 27.08 -12.97
C ASP A 175 -18.32 27.10 -12.22
N LEU A 176 -18.33 26.87 -10.91
CA LEU A 176 -17.11 26.78 -10.12
C LEU A 176 -16.25 25.58 -10.54
N LEU A 177 -16.86 24.42 -10.71
CA LEU A 177 -16.15 23.21 -11.13
C LEU A 177 -15.57 23.33 -12.55
N SER A 178 -16.35 23.84 -13.50
CA SER A 178 -15.93 23.97 -14.89
C SER A 178 -14.85 25.03 -15.08
N SER A 179 -14.95 26.16 -14.40
CA SER A 179 -13.99 27.26 -14.51
C SER A 179 -12.66 26.98 -13.78
N THR A 180 -12.71 26.33 -12.61
CA THR A 180 -11.52 26.17 -11.75
C THR A 180 -10.86 24.81 -11.87
N GLY A 181 -11.56 23.79 -12.32
CA GLY A 181 -11.08 22.41 -12.33
C GLY A 181 -10.78 21.85 -10.93
N ILE A 182 -11.40 22.38 -9.88
CA ILE A 182 -11.24 21.85 -8.52
C ILE A 182 -11.89 20.47 -8.39
N ARG A 183 -11.37 19.67 -7.47
CA ARG A 183 -11.93 18.34 -7.21
C ARG A 183 -13.20 18.48 -6.36
N VAL A 184 -14.16 17.56 -6.54
CA VAL A 184 -15.37 17.51 -5.70
C VAL A 184 -15.03 17.50 -4.21
N GLY A 185 -13.97 16.75 -3.81
CA GLY A 185 -13.52 16.73 -2.41
C GLY A 185 -12.88 18.04 -1.90
N GLU A 186 -12.54 18.97 -2.79
CA GLU A 186 -12.11 20.33 -2.45
C GLU A 186 -13.34 21.24 -2.38
N LEU A 187 -14.28 21.11 -3.34
CA LEU A 187 -15.52 21.87 -3.37
C LEU A 187 -16.34 21.70 -2.08
N VAL A 188 -16.56 20.47 -1.61
CA VAL A 188 -17.39 20.20 -0.41
C VAL A 188 -16.82 20.78 0.89
N LYS A 189 -15.59 21.24 0.88
CA LYS A 189 -14.91 21.87 2.03
C LYS A 189 -14.92 23.39 1.96
N LEU A 190 -15.31 23.95 0.82
CA LEU A 190 -15.36 25.40 0.64
C LEU A 190 -16.59 25.99 1.33
N ASN A 191 -16.37 27.08 2.03
CA ASN A 191 -17.40 27.95 2.54
C ASN A 191 -17.46 29.23 1.67
N ARG A 192 -18.57 29.92 1.71
CA ARG A 192 -18.74 31.23 1.00
C ARG A 192 -17.67 32.25 1.41
N SER A 193 -17.23 32.19 2.67
CA SER A 193 -16.18 33.07 3.21
C SER A 193 -14.79 32.80 2.62
N ASP A 194 -14.57 31.62 1.99
CA ASP A 194 -13.29 31.26 1.40
C ASP A 194 -13.15 31.80 -0.04
N LEU A 195 -14.22 32.42 -0.58
CA LEU A 195 -14.28 33.00 -1.93
C LEU A 195 -14.00 34.48 -1.87
N ASP A 196 -12.97 34.93 -2.55
CA ASP A 196 -12.73 36.35 -2.82
C ASP A 196 -13.45 36.74 -4.14
N PHE A 197 -14.61 37.38 -4.01
CA PHE A 197 -15.42 37.77 -5.15
C PHE A 197 -14.84 38.99 -5.89
N GLU A 198 -14.04 39.84 -5.23
CA GLU A 198 -13.40 40.99 -5.86
C GLU A 198 -12.29 40.54 -6.81
N ASN A 199 -11.41 39.68 -6.31
CA ASN A 199 -10.28 39.15 -7.08
C ASN A 199 -10.65 37.88 -7.86
N ARG A 200 -11.86 37.35 -7.69
CA ARG A 200 -12.37 36.12 -8.32
C ARG A 200 -11.47 34.90 -8.08
N GLU A 201 -11.02 34.73 -6.86
CA GLU A 201 -10.10 33.69 -6.48
C GLU A 201 -10.51 32.99 -5.19
N CYS A 202 -10.02 31.78 -5.00
CA CYS A 202 -10.07 31.09 -3.71
C CYS A 202 -8.88 30.17 -3.52
N ILE A 203 -8.62 29.82 -2.26
CA ILE A 203 -7.58 28.85 -1.91
C ILE A 203 -8.25 27.51 -1.64
N VAL A 204 -7.81 26.47 -2.34
CA VAL A 204 -8.29 25.10 -2.15
C VAL A 204 -7.21 24.20 -1.57
N PHE A 205 -7.63 23.23 -0.75
CA PHE A 205 -6.76 22.28 -0.08
C PHE A 205 -6.82 20.92 -0.78
N GLY A 206 -5.73 20.57 -1.47
CA GLY A 206 -5.59 19.31 -2.20
C GLY A 206 -5.11 18.17 -1.34
N LYS A 207 -4.78 17.05 -2.00
CA LYS A 207 -4.22 15.86 -1.37
C LYS A 207 -2.88 16.20 -0.67
N GLY A 208 -2.73 15.74 0.58
CA GLY A 208 -1.54 16.00 1.39
C GLY A 208 -1.47 17.43 1.94
N ASN A 209 -2.64 18.06 2.15
CA ASN A 209 -2.77 19.43 2.68
C ASN A 209 -2.05 20.50 1.83
N LYS A 210 -1.84 20.22 0.53
CA LYS A 210 -1.24 21.16 -0.40
C LYS A 210 -2.27 22.22 -0.80
N GLN A 211 -1.92 23.46 -0.58
CA GLN A 211 -2.73 24.61 -0.97
C GLN A 211 -2.45 25.02 -2.42
N ARG A 212 -3.48 25.44 -3.14
CA ARG A 212 -3.34 26.13 -4.40
C ARG A 212 -4.43 27.20 -4.54
N LYS A 213 -4.06 28.33 -5.11
CA LYS A 213 -4.96 29.37 -5.53
C LYS A 213 -5.61 28.97 -6.85
N VAL A 214 -6.90 29.17 -6.99
CA VAL A 214 -7.67 28.95 -8.21
C VAL A 214 -8.51 30.18 -8.52
N TYR A 215 -8.77 30.44 -9.80
CA TYR A 215 -9.51 31.60 -10.28
C TYR A 215 -10.82 31.14 -10.92
N PHE A 216 -11.89 31.81 -10.64
CA PHE A 216 -13.21 31.51 -11.18
C PHE A 216 -13.76 32.64 -12.05
N LEU A 217 -14.68 32.30 -12.96
CA LEU A 217 -15.28 33.27 -13.87
C LEU A 217 -16.33 34.14 -13.16
N SER A 218 -16.66 35.30 -13.75
CA SER A 218 -17.58 36.30 -13.16
C SER A 218 -19.03 35.83 -13.01
N LEU A 219 -19.40 34.73 -13.65
CA LEU A 219 -20.77 34.18 -13.63
C LEU A 219 -21.19 33.57 -12.28
N ILE A 220 -20.26 33.43 -11.33
CA ILE A 220 -20.52 32.88 -10.00
C ILE A 220 -21.16 33.95 -9.05
N HIS A 221 -21.47 35.13 -9.54
CA HIS A 221 -22.16 36.19 -8.77
C HIS A 221 -23.67 35.98 -8.61
N ILE A 222 -24.15 34.79 -8.92
CA ILE A 222 -25.55 34.42 -8.83
C ILE A 222 -25.96 34.12 -7.39
#